data_a147aaab8a1d0f842394bffe02b6c5f0
#
_entry.id   a147aaab8a1d0f842394bffe02b6c5f0
#
_cell.length_a   1.000
_cell.length_b   1.000
_cell.length_c   1.000
_cell.angle_alpha   90.00
_cell.angle_beta   90.00
_cell.angle_gamma   90.00
#
_symmetry.space_group_name_H-M   'P 1'
#
loop_
_entity.id
_entity.type
_entity.pdbx_description
1 polymer ?
#
loop_
_entity_poly.entity_id
_entity_poly.type
_entity_poly.pdbx_seq_one_letter_code
_entity_poly.pdbx_strand_id
1 'polypeptide(L)'
;MIFYDFEVFERDWLAVFIDVTNQKEHVIINDKDKLRTLYERNMSNIWVGFNNRHYDQYIMKGILLGLDPKKINDWIIIQGKE
;
A
#
# COMPACT_ATOMS: atom_id res chain seq x y z
N MET A 1 -8.92 12.13 -4.14
CA MET A 1 -8.82 10.71 -4.53
C MET A 1 -7.35 10.34 -4.70
N ILE A 2 -6.97 9.23 -4.11
CA ILE A 2 -5.59 8.74 -4.18
C ILE A 2 -5.60 7.37 -4.81
N PHE A 3 -4.91 7.22 -5.93
CA PHE A 3 -4.63 5.91 -6.50
C PHE A 3 -3.33 5.41 -5.92
N TYR A 4 -3.28 4.13 -5.58
CA TYR A 4 -2.09 3.59 -4.96
C TYR A 4 -1.84 2.15 -5.40
N ASP A 5 -0.56 1.77 -5.35
CA ASP A 5 -0.10 0.46 -5.74
C ASP A 5 1.09 0.08 -4.86
N PHE A 6 1.10 -1.17 -4.39
CA PHE A 6 2.19 -1.70 -3.60
C PHE A 6 2.87 -2.84 -4.33
N GLU A 7 4.19 -2.87 -4.28
CA GLU A 7 4.97 -4.01 -4.76
C GLU A 7 5.81 -4.54 -3.61
N VAL A 8 5.73 -5.84 -3.38
CA VAL A 8 6.45 -6.49 -2.28
C VAL A 8 7.47 -7.45 -2.85
N PHE A 9 8.72 -7.26 -2.45
CA PHE A 9 9.83 -8.10 -2.84
C PHE A 9 10.27 -8.95 -1.65
N GLU A 10 11.32 -9.73 -1.83
CA GLU A 10 11.80 -10.63 -0.78
C GLU A 10 12.08 -9.88 0.53
N ARG A 11 12.72 -8.72 0.45
CA ARG A 11 13.13 -7.95 1.63
C ARG A 11 12.75 -6.48 1.57
N ASP A 12 12.06 -6.08 0.51
CA ASP A 12 11.74 -4.67 0.29
C ASP A 12 10.30 -4.52 -0.12
N TRP A 13 9.77 -3.33 0.06
CA TRP A 13 8.49 -2.98 -0.52
C TRP A 13 8.56 -1.56 -1.08
N LEU A 14 7.75 -1.33 -2.10
CA LEU A 14 7.65 -0.04 -2.78
C LEU A 14 6.18 0.31 -2.89
N ALA A 15 5.85 1.57 -2.65
CA ALA A 15 4.49 2.05 -2.80
C ALA A 15 4.49 3.32 -3.64
N VAL A 16 3.54 3.39 -4.56
CA VAL A 16 3.34 4.58 -5.38
C VAL A 16 1.95 5.11 -5.08
N PHE A 17 1.86 6.41 -4.85
CA PHE A 17 0.60 7.09 -4.57
C PHE A 17 0.42 8.26 -5.52
N ILE A 18 -0.73 8.34 -6.16
CA ILE A 18 -1.04 9.44 -7.07
C ILE A 18 -2.25 10.19 -6.50
N ASP A 19 -2.01 11.42 -6.06
CA ASP A 19 -3.08 12.29 -5.59
C ASP A 19 -3.61 13.05 -6.78
N VAL A 20 -4.77 12.63 -7.26
CA VAL A 20 -5.37 13.20 -8.48
C VAL A 20 -5.76 14.65 -8.27
N THR A 21 -6.26 14.99 -7.09
CA THR A 21 -6.71 16.35 -6.82
C THR A 21 -5.58 17.35 -6.87
N ASN A 22 -4.44 17.01 -6.28
CA ASN A 22 -3.28 17.90 -6.21
C ASN A 22 -2.25 17.63 -7.30
N GLN A 23 -2.50 16.62 -8.14
CA GLN A 23 -1.59 16.22 -9.22
C GLN A 23 -0.19 15.93 -8.71
N LYS A 24 -0.10 15.20 -7.60
CA LYS A 24 1.18 14.86 -6.99
C LYS A 24 1.37 13.36 -6.96
N GLU A 25 2.61 12.95 -7.17
CA GLU A 25 3.01 11.56 -7.06
C GLU A 25 3.98 11.40 -5.91
N HIS A 26 3.78 10.36 -5.12
CA HIS A 26 4.67 10.02 -4.01
C HIS A 26 5.15 8.59 -4.17
N VAL A 27 6.44 8.39 -3.99
CA VAL A 27 7.04 7.06 -4.00
C VAL A 27 7.68 6.82 -2.63
N ILE A 28 7.30 5.71 -2.01
CA ILE A 28 7.82 5.36 -0.69
C ILE A 28 8.45 3.96 -0.77
N ILE A 29 9.69 3.85 -0.31
CA ILE A 29 10.42 2.59 -0.30
C ILE A 29 10.84 2.28 1.13
N ASN A 30 10.31 1.19 1.69
CA ASN A 30 10.70 0.68 3.02
C ASN A 30 10.56 1.69 4.18
N ASP A 31 9.80 2.74 4.00
CA ASP A 31 9.69 3.80 5.00
C ASP A 31 8.27 3.81 5.59
N LYS A 32 8.11 3.03 6.66
CA LYS A 32 6.81 2.90 7.33
C LYS A 32 6.33 4.22 7.90
N ASP A 33 7.23 5.02 8.44
CA ASP A 33 6.84 6.29 9.06
C ASP A 33 6.33 7.27 8.02
N LYS A 34 6.97 7.30 6.86
CA LYS A 34 6.53 8.16 5.77
C LYS A 34 5.16 7.69 5.24
N LEU A 35 4.97 6.38 5.14
CA LEU A 35 3.69 5.81 4.75
C LEU A 35 2.60 6.20 5.74
N ARG A 36 2.88 6.07 7.04
CA ARG A 36 1.92 6.43 8.09
C ARG A 36 1.54 7.90 8.00
N THR A 37 2.51 8.78 7.81
CA THR A 37 2.25 10.20 7.69
C THR A 37 1.36 10.50 6.51
N LEU A 38 1.65 9.90 5.36
CA LEU A 38 0.83 10.09 4.17
C LEU A 38 -0.58 9.58 4.40
N TYR A 39 -0.72 8.41 5.01
CA TYR A 39 -2.02 7.83 5.28
C TYR A 39 -2.82 8.71 6.23
N GLU A 40 -2.23 9.15 7.33
CA GLU A 40 -2.93 9.94 8.33
C GLU A 40 -3.38 11.29 7.81
N ARG A 41 -2.58 11.89 6.92
CA ARG A 41 -2.95 13.17 6.32
C ARG A 41 -4.08 13.05 5.31
N ASN A 42 -4.36 11.84 4.86
CA ASN A 42 -5.34 11.60 3.80
C ASN A 42 -6.44 10.63 4.20
N MET A 43 -6.70 10.50 5.50
CA MET A 43 -7.70 9.53 5.98
C MET A 43 -9.10 9.82 5.47
N SER A 44 -9.42 11.08 5.23
CA SER A 44 -10.73 11.45 4.70
C SER A 44 -10.81 11.38 3.18
N ASN A 45 -9.71 11.05 2.54
CA ASN A 45 -9.67 10.95 1.08
C ASN A 45 -10.20 9.58 0.62
N ILE A 46 -10.51 9.47 -0.66
CA ILE A 46 -10.91 8.20 -1.24
C ILE A 46 -9.64 7.51 -1.77
N TRP A 47 -9.45 6.27 -1.36
CA TRP A 47 -8.28 5.49 -1.75
C TRP A 47 -8.70 4.40 -2.73
N VAL A 48 -8.02 4.33 -3.87
CA VAL A 48 -8.32 3.37 -4.93
C VAL A 48 -7.07 2.59 -5.28
N GLY A 49 -7.09 1.29 -5.07
CA GLY A 49 -5.98 0.43 -5.45
C GLY A 49 -6.06 0.06 -6.92
N PHE A 50 -4.92 -0.13 -7.55
CA PHE A 50 -4.88 -0.61 -8.93
C PHE A 50 -5.26 -2.07 -9.04
N ASN A 51 -5.12 -2.80 -7.95
CA ASN A 51 -5.40 -4.23 -7.92
C ASN A 51 -6.80 -4.48 -7.40
N ASN A 52 -7.65 -5.11 -8.20
CA ASN A 52 -9.06 -5.32 -7.88
C ASN A 52 -9.32 -6.37 -6.79
N ARG A 53 -8.29 -6.97 -6.22
CA ARG A 53 -8.44 -8.04 -5.24
C ARG A 53 -8.10 -7.59 -3.82
N HIS A 54 -8.13 -6.30 -3.58
CA HIS A 54 -7.84 -5.73 -2.27
C HIS A 54 -6.42 -6.00 -1.78
N TYR A 55 -5.54 -6.45 -2.67
CA TYR A 55 -4.16 -6.76 -2.33
C TYR A 55 -3.47 -5.56 -1.69
N ASP A 56 -3.56 -4.40 -2.35
CA ASP A 56 -2.85 -3.21 -1.91
C ASP A 56 -3.31 -2.75 -0.54
N GLN A 57 -4.60 -2.84 -0.26
CA GLN A 57 -5.10 -2.39 1.04
C GLN A 57 -4.63 -3.31 2.17
N TYR A 58 -4.55 -4.61 1.93
CA TYR A 58 -4.04 -5.53 2.95
C TYR A 58 -2.57 -5.31 3.20
N ILE A 59 -1.78 -5.09 2.15
CA ILE A 59 -0.35 -4.80 2.31
C ILE A 59 -0.15 -3.50 3.09
N MET A 60 -0.85 -2.45 2.71
CA MET A 60 -0.74 -1.17 3.39
C MET A 60 -1.10 -1.28 4.87
N LYS A 61 -2.24 -1.92 5.17
CA LYS A 61 -2.67 -2.07 6.55
C LYS A 61 -1.69 -2.93 7.34
N GLY A 62 -1.16 -3.97 6.72
CA GLY A 62 -0.18 -4.82 7.37
C GLY A 62 1.08 -4.06 7.75
N ILE A 63 1.59 -3.26 6.83
CA ILE A 63 2.78 -2.44 7.11
C ILE A 63 2.51 -1.47 8.26
N LEU A 64 1.36 -0.81 8.23
CA LEU A 64 1.02 0.15 9.27
C LEU A 64 0.85 -0.51 10.64
N LEU A 65 0.47 -1.77 10.67
CA LEU A 65 0.36 -2.54 11.91
C LEU A 65 1.68 -3.16 12.35
N GLY A 66 2.75 -3.00 11.57
CA GLY A 66 4.05 -3.54 11.91
C GLY A 66 4.27 -4.98 11.49
N LEU A 67 3.43 -5.50 10.61
CA LEU A 67 3.57 -6.86 10.12
C LEU A 67 4.53 -6.90 8.93
N ASP A 68 5.08 -8.08 8.68
CA ASP A 68 6.00 -8.30 7.56
C ASP A 68 5.21 -8.33 6.25
N PRO A 69 5.41 -7.37 5.35
CA PRO A 69 4.64 -7.34 4.10
C PRO A 69 4.88 -8.56 3.21
N LYS A 70 6.07 -9.15 3.26
CA LYS A 70 6.34 -10.35 2.46
C LYS A 70 5.48 -11.52 2.91
N LYS A 71 5.30 -11.68 4.21
CA LYS A 71 4.43 -12.74 4.74
C LYS A 71 2.99 -12.52 4.36
N ILE A 72 2.52 -11.29 4.40
CA ILE A 72 1.15 -10.97 3.99
C ILE A 72 0.99 -11.23 2.50
N ASN A 73 1.95 -10.81 1.70
CA ASN A 73 1.95 -11.04 0.27
C ASN A 73 1.84 -12.53 -0.05
N ASP A 74 2.67 -13.34 0.60
CA ASP A 74 2.68 -14.78 0.35
C ASP A 74 1.37 -15.42 0.78
N TRP A 75 0.81 -14.98 1.90
CA TRP A 75 -0.47 -15.48 2.38
C TRP A 75 -1.59 -15.16 1.39
N ILE A 76 -1.63 -13.93 0.87
CA ILE A 76 -2.65 -13.51 -0.09
C ILE A 76 -2.54 -14.34 -1.37
N ILE A 77 -1.33 -14.58 -1.85
CA ILE A 77 -1.13 -15.37 -3.06
C ILE A 77 -1.65 -16.80 -2.87
N ILE A 78 -1.40 -17.39 -1.70
CA ILE A 78 -1.87 -18.73 -1.41
C ILE A 78 -3.39 -18.76 -1.30
N GLN A 79 -3.98 -17.81 -0.58
CA GLN A 79 -5.42 -17.76 -0.36
C GLN A 79 -6.20 -17.23 -1.55
N GLY A 80 -5.57 -16.41 -2.35
CA GLY A 80 -6.22 -15.73 -3.45
C GLY A 80 -6.41 -16.56 -4.70
N LYS A 81 -6.17 -17.84 -4.60
CA LYS A 81 -6.34 -18.72 -5.77
C LYS A 81 -7.80 -19.02 -6.09
N GLU A 82 -8.64 -18.75 -5.16
CA GLU A 82 -10.08 -18.96 -5.40
C GLU A 82 -10.63 -18.07 -6.50
#